data_54e39ce1608060a1af08aba45c47243f
#
_entry.id   54e39ce1608060a1af08aba45c47243f
#
_cell.length_a   1.000
_cell.length_b   1.000
_cell.length_c   1.000
_cell.angle_alpha   90.00
_cell.angle_beta   90.00
_cell.angle_gamma   90.00
#
_symmetry.space_group_name_H-M   'P 1'
#
loop_
_entity.id
_entity.type
_entity.pdbx_description
1 polymer ?
#
loop_
_entity_poly.entity_id
_entity_poly.type
_entity_poly.pdbx_seq_one_letter_code
_entity_poly.pdbx_strand_id
1 'polypeptide(L)'
;MPVPRSIVDLVISDGRGVRTSDAQQDERFSGGGSILQAGVREAVCAPLVGRQAVLGAIYLDTTTRADQVLESRGTGERLSEESLRLLVAIGHQAALVIDGQRSQAALVDAERLAAVGQTIATLSHHIKNILQGVRGGSYLINLGLKDHDEQLIQRGWGIVDRNQGRIYDLVMDMLSYSTERTPAWKRSDVNATVAEVCELLQPRAEEARVLLECRLPETPSEADCDPEGIHRAVLNVVTNAMDAVEGRADARVEVRVGVDLSAGVVFVDIDDNGTGVPEDELPRLFSLFASSKGARGTGLGLAVSRKIIDEHGGEIQVENRPGDGCRFRLAWPIVATLEEPATESGPAPAAADP
;
A
#
# COMPACT_ATOMS: atom_id res chain seq x y z
N MET A 1 24.50 20.71 -23.92
CA MET A 1 25.80 21.41 -23.83
C MET A 1 26.76 20.56 -22.99
N PRO A 2 28.00 20.32 -23.38
CA PRO A 2 28.95 19.61 -22.56
C PRO A 2 29.37 20.50 -21.36
N VAL A 3 29.08 20.07 -20.15
CA VAL A 3 29.51 20.73 -18.91
C VAL A 3 31.00 20.45 -18.71
N PRO A 4 31.86 21.47 -18.43
CA PRO A 4 33.26 21.28 -18.17
C PRO A 4 33.51 20.50 -16.89
N ARG A 5 33.83 19.19 -17.02
CA ARG A 5 34.01 18.29 -15.88
C ARG A 5 35.11 18.77 -14.90
N SER A 6 36.18 19.37 -15.40
CA SER A 6 37.28 19.84 -14.56
C SER A 6 36.87 20.84 -13.49
N ILE A 7 35.92 21.75 -13.79
CA ILE A 7 35.43 22.73 -12.82
C ILE A 7 34.51 22.04 -11.80
N VAL A 8 33.63 21.16 -12.27
CA VAL A 8 32.67 20.42 -11.41
C VAL A 8 33.42 19.48 -10.49
N ASP A 9 34.37 18.70 -11.00
CA ASP A 9 35.17 17.76 -10.23
C ASP A 9 35.99 18.47 -9.13
N LEU A 10 36.57 19.62 -9.43
CA LEU A 10 37.27 20.44 -8.44
C LEU A 10 36.34 20.90 -7.31
N VAL A 11 35.13 21.36 -7.65
CA VAL A 11 34.16 21.87 -6.67
C VAL A 11 33.63 20.72 -5.81
N ILE A 12 33.42 19.55 -6.40
CA ILE A 12 32.96 18.35 -5.65
C ILE A 12 34.05 17.84 -4.71
N SER A 13 35.34 17.82 -5.17
CA SER A 13 36.47 17.35 -4.36
C SER A 13 36.79 18.28 -3.20
N ASP A 14 36.80 19.59 -3.45
CA ASP A 14 37.19 20.59 -2.46
C ASP A 14 36.05 21.05 -1.56
N GLY A 15 34.81 20.82 -1.97
CA GLY A 15 33.62 21.27 -1.25
C GLY A 15 33.48 22.79 -1.18
N ARG A 16 34.13 23.54 -2.07
CA ARG A 16 34.15 25.00 -2.11
C ARG A 16 33.68 25.53 -3.46
N GLY A 17 32.96 26.62 -3.43
CA GLY A 17 32.54 27.29 -4.65
C GLY A 17 33.74 27.92 -5.39
N VAL A 18 33.70 27.84 -6.71
CA VAL A 18 34.74 28.35 -7.59
C VAL A 18 34.15 29.34 -8.59
N ARG A 19 34.85 30.46 -8.79
CA ARG A 19 34.60 31.45 -9.82
C ARG A 19 35.83 31.57 -10.70
N THR A 20 35.61 31.69 -12.00
CA THR A 20 36.66 32.09 -12.96
C THR A 20 36.11 33.15 -13.90
N SER A 21 36.94 34.20 -14.15
CA SER A 21 36.62 35.27 -15.09
C SER A 21 37.13 34.97 -16.50
N ASP A 22 38.09 34.05 -16.63
CA ASP A 22 38.56 33.50 -17.89
C ASP A 22 38.95 32.01 -17.70
N ALA A 23 38.00 31.11 -17.95
CA ALA A 23 38.20 29.69 -17.75
C ALA A 23 39.26 29.08 -18.68
N GLN A 24 39.57 29.75 -19.80
CA GLN A 24 40.59 29.28 -20.76
C GLN A 24 42.00 29.60 -20.33
N GLN A 25 42.20 30.67 -19.53
CA GLN A 25 43.50 31.10 -19.02
C GLN A 25 43.75 30.73 -17.54
N ASP A 26 42.77 30.16 -16.89
CA ASP A 26 42.85 29.81 -15.47
C ASP A 26 43.71 28.54 -15.27
N GLU A 27 44.85 28.72 -14.59
CA GLU A 27 45.81 27.62 -14.34
C GLU A 27 45.18 26.40 -13.61
N ARG A 28 44.14 26.62 -12.84
CA ARG A 28 43.41 25.53 -12.13
C ARG A 28 42.77 24.54 -13.08
N PHE A 29 42.56 24.94 -14.34
CA PHE A 29 41.85 24.17 -15.37
C PHE A 29 42.70 23.90 -16.62
N SER A 30 44.00 24.15 -16.57
CA SER A 30 44.95 24.11 -17.69
C SER A 30 45.14 22.72 -18.35
N GLY A 31 44.38 21.70 -17.98
CA GLY A 31 44.39 20.38 -18.63
C GLY A 31 43.05 19.96 -19.25
N GLY A 32 42.02 20.81 -19.14
CA GLY A 32 40.64 20.45 -19.49
C GLY A 32 40.27 20.81 -20.93
N GLY A 33 40.50 19.92 -21.89
CA GLY A 33 40.08 20.10 -23.30
C GLY A 33 38.57 20.41 -23.43
N SER A 34 37.74 20.10 -22.42
CA SER A 34 36.32 20.38 -22.40
C SER A 34 35.93 21.84 -22.27
N ILE A 35 36.79 22.68 -21.65
CA ILE A 35 36.57 24.13 -21.50
C ILE A 35 36.76 24.83 -22.84
N LEU A 36 37.81 24.46 -23.58
CA LEU A 36 38.10 24.99 -24.90
C LEU A 36 37.02 24.60 -25.93
N GLN A 37 36.57 23.34 -25.89
CA GLN A 37 35.51 22.84 -26.77
C GLN A 37 34.15 23.49 -26.49
N ALA A 38 33.84 23.81 -25.23
CA ALA A 38 32.59 24.45 -24.82
C ALA A 38 32.58 25.97 -25.02
N GLY A 39 33.74 26.62 -25.28
CA GLY A 39 33.87 28.06 -25.47
C GLY A 39 33.54 28.87 -24.21
N VAL A 40 33.70 28.26 -23.01
CA VAL A 40 33.40 28.89 -21.73
C VAL A 40 34.39 29.99 -21.43
N ARG A 41 33.87 31.19 -21.11
CA ARG A 41 34.67 32.33 -20.71
C ARG A 41 34.61 32.55 -19.20
N GLU A 42 33.46 32.93 -18.69
CA GLU A 42 33.26 33.09 -17.25
C GLU A 42 32.46 31.90 -16.72
N ALA A 43 32.81 31.40 -15.56
CA ALA A 43 32.05 30.35 -14.90
C ALA A 43 31.99 30.53 -13.39
N VAL A 44 30.87 30.10 -12.80
CA VAL A 44 30.66 30.00 -11.37
C VAL A 44 30.12 28.62 -11.09
N CYS A 45 30.74 27.94 -10.16
CA CYS A 45 30.31 26.62 -9.73
C CYS A 45 30.25 26.57 -8.20
N ALA A 46 29.14 26.09 -7.64
CA ALA A 46 28.94 25.98 -6.21
C ALA A 46 28.56 24.54 -5.82
N PRO A 47 29.11 24.01 -4.72
CA PRO A 47 28.79 22.68 -4.26
C PRO A 47 27.39 22.62 -3.59
N LEU A 48 26.71 21.51 -3.74
CA LEU A 48 25.56 21.12 -2.97
C LEU A 48 26.05 20.38 -1.72
N VAL A 49 26.36 21.11 -0.67
CA VAL A 49 26.95 20.55 0.55
C VAL A 49 25.82 20.01 1.43
N GLY A 50 25.65 18.69 1.45
CA GLY A 50 24.76 17.98 2.36
C GLY A 50 25.38 17.77 3.74
N ARG A 51 24.64 17.11 4.64
CA ARG A 51 25.09 16.86 6.02
C ARG A 51 26.29 15.95 6.14
N GLN A 52 26.46 15.01 5.23
CA GLN A 52 27.51 13.99 5.28
C GLN A 52 28.51 14.09 4.11
N ALA A 53 28.09 14.61 2.97
CA ALA A 53 28.88 14.66 1.76
C ALA A 53 28.42 15.78 0.82
N VAL A 54 29.23 16.09 -0.17
CA VAL A 54 28.84 16.92 -1.31
C VAL A 54 27.93 16.06 -2.20
N LEU A 55 26.67 16.51 -2.38
CA LEU A 55 25.64 15.81 -3.13
C LEU A 55 25.73 16.02 -4.64
N GLY A 56 26.41 17.11 -5.06
CA GLY A 56 26.54 17.55 -6.43
C GLY A 56 27.06 18.97 -6.52
N ALA A 57 26.91 19.59 -7.67
CA ALA A 57 27.26 20.97 -7.87
C ALA A 57 26.25 21.72 -8.77
N ILE A 58 26.12 23.02 -8.58
CA ILE A 58 25.39 23.90 -9.46
C ILE A 58 26.43 24.67 -10.29
N TYR A 59 26.29 24.62 -11.61
CA TYR A 59 27.21 25.21 -12.56
C TYR A 59 26.50 26.24 -13.45
N LEU A 60 27.09 27.42 -13.57
CA LEU A 60 26.66 28.50 -14.48
C LEU A 60 27.85 28.99 -15.29
N ASP A 61 27.67 29.21 -16.57
CA ASP A 61 28.70 29.77 -17.43
C ASP A 61 28.18 30.86 -18.38
N THR A 62 29.11 31.54 -18.97
CA THR A 62 28.88 32.44 -20.11
C THR A 62 29.75 31.97 -21.27
N THR A 63 29.10 31.72 -22.43
CA THR A 63 29.79 31.44 -23.69
C THR A 63 29.76 32.66 -24.57
N THR A 64 30.92 33.08 -25.13
CA THR A 64 30.99 34.17 -26.09
C THR A 64 31.03 33.61 -27.50
N ARG A 65 30.04 33.94 -28.34
CA ARG A 65 30.10 33.60 -29.76
C ARG A 65 31.16 34.48 -30.46
N ALA A 66 31.92 33.90 -31.40
CA ALA A 66 32.99 34.58 -32.10
C ALA A 66 32.55 35.84 -32.87
N ASP A 67 31.28 35.94 -33.25
CA ASP A 67 30.66 37.07 -33.93
C ASP A 67 30.32 38.24 -33.00
N GLN A 68 30.21 38.03 -31.68
CA GLN A 68 29.92 39.08 -30.69
C GLN A 68 31.15 39.72 -30.07
N VAL A 69 32.35 39.23 -30.38
CA VAL A 69 33.60 39.76 -29.83
C VAL A 69 33.92 41.18 -30.37
N LEU A 70 33.38 41.54 -31.54
CA LEU A 70 33.66 42.83 -32.19
C LEU A 70 32.78 44.01 -31.72
N GLU A 71 31.64 43.74 -31.07
CA GLU A 71 30.69 44.79 -30.65
C GLU A 71 30.73 45.12 -29.15
N SER A 72 31.45 44.38 -28.32
CA SER A 72 31.41 44.53 -26.87
C SER A 72 32.57 45.34 -26.32
N ARG A 73 32.65 46.63 -26.68
CA ARG A 73 33.38 47.61 -25.88
C ARG A 73 32.55 47.98 -24.65
N GLY A 74 32.80 47.30 -23.51
CA GLY A 74 32.22 47.67 -22.22
C GLY A 74 31.37 46.60 -21.56
N THR A 75 31.87 45.42 -21.42
CA THR A 75 31.22 44.40 -20.59
C THR A 75 32.03 44.16 -19.33
N GLY A 76 31.53 44.68 -18.23
CA GLY A 76 31.93 44.26 -16.91
C GLY A 76 31.65 42.75 -16.73
N GLU A 77 32.35 42.14 -15.81
CA GLU A 77 32.15 40.74 -15.42
C GLU A 77 30.67 40.47 -15.20
N ARG A 78 30.11 39.48 -15.93
CA ARG A 78 28.71 39.09 -15.80
C ARG A 78 28.49 38.16 -14.59
N LEU A 79 29.51 37.37 -14.28
CA LEU A 79 29.49 36.44 -13.12
C LEU A 79 30.44 37.01 -12.05
N SER A 80 29.88 37.78 -11.11
CA SER A 80 30.61 38.45 -10.04
C SER A 80 30.83 37.52 -8.83
N GLU A 81 31.64 37.98 -7.86
CA GLU A 81 31.81 37.34 -6.57
C GLU A 81 30.47 37.24 -5.80
N GLU A 82 29.57 38.19 -6.03
CA GLU A 82 28.23 38.21 -5.46
C GLU A 82 27.36 37.08 -6.06
N SER A 83 27.51 36.81 -7.36
CA SER A 83 26.87 35.66 -8.02
C SER A 83 27.34 34.35 -7.44
N LEU A 84 28.64 34.21 -7.12
CA LEU A 84 29.16 33.01 -6.45
C LEU A 84 28.53 32.83 -5.06
N ARG A 85 28.49 33.92 -4.26
CA ARG A 85 27.87 33.84 -2.89
C ARG A 85 26.42 33.46 -2.94
N LEU A 86 25.67 34.02 -3.89
CA LEU A 86 24.27 33.69 -4.09
C LEU A 86 24.11 32.22 -4.51
N LEU A 87 24.94 31.74 -5.44
CA LEU A 87 24.90 30.37 -5.91
C LEU A 87 25.24 29.35 -4.80
N VAL A 88 26.23 29.69 -3.94
CA VAL A 88 26.56 28.88 -2.76
C VAL A 88 25.39 28.83 -1.79
N ALA A 89 24.71 29.95 -1.54
CA ALA A 89 23.51 29.96 -0.67
C ALA A 89 22.38 29.12 -1.24
N ILE A 90 22.12 29.22 -2.56
CA ILE A 90 21.13 28.36 -3.24
C ILE A 90 21.55 26.88 -3.16
N GLY A 91 22.83 26.58 -3.37
CA GLY A 91 23.38 25.24 -3.28
C GLY A 91 23.16 24.61 -1.90
N HIS A 92 23.39 25.37 -0.83
CA HIS A 92 23.11 24.94 0.54
C HIS A 92 21.61 24.64 0.77
N GLN A 93 20.72 25.52 0.31
CA GLN A 93 19.28 25.30 0.47
C GLN A 93 18.82 24.06 -0.33
N ALA A 94 19.28 23.90 -1.56
CA ALA A 94 18.98 22.73 -2.37
C ALA A 94 19.49 21.44 -1.72
N ALA A 95 20.70 21.45 -1.17
CA ALA A 95 21.27 20.30 -0.47
C ALA A 95 20.44 19.89 0.75
N LEU A 96 19.95 20.87 1.54
CA LEU A 96 19.09 20.60 2.70
C LEU A 96 17.78 19.95 2.30
N VAL A 97 17.15 20.39 1.21
CA VAL A 97 15.91 19.79 0.69
C VAL A 97 16.15 18.36 0.22
N ILE A 98 17.24 18.13 -0.54
CA ILE A 98 17.59 16.78 -1.04
C ILE A 98 17.87 15.82 0.12
N ASP A 99 18.65 16.25 1.12
CA ASP A 99 18.94 15.43 2.32
C ASP A 99 17.66 15.15 3.12
N GLY A 100 16.77 16.13 3.23
CA GLY A 100 15.47 15.96 3.88
C GLY A 100 14.63 14.89 3.19
N GLN A 101 14.50 14.97 1.87
CA GLN A 101 13.75 13.97 1.08
C GLN A 101 14.36 12.57 1.17
N ARG A 102 15.70 12.44 1.09
CA ARG A 102 16.39 11.16 1.24
C ARG A 102 16.18 10.55 2.62
N SER A 103 16.25 11.37 3.68
CA SER A 103 16.03 10.91 5.05
C SER A 103 14.58 10.45 5.26
N GLN A 104 13.63 11.17 4.69
CA GLN A 104 12.22 10.80 4.76
C GLN A 104 11.94 9.49 4.01
N ALA A 105 12.48 9.32 2.81
CA ALA A 105 12.36 8.07 2.05
C ALA A 105 12.95 6.88 2.82
N ALA A 106 14.16 7.06 3.40
CA ALA A 106 14.80 6.02 4.20
C ALA A 106 14.00 5.65 5.46
N LEU A 107 13.33 6.62 6.11
CA LEU A 107 12.43 6.36 7.25
C LEU A 107 11.21 5.55 6.82
N VAL A 108 10.56 5.91 5.72
CA VAL A 108 9.40 5.18 5.18
C VAL A 108 9.80 3.74 4.84
N ASP A 109 10.96 3.54 4.20
CA ASP A 109 11.45 2.19 3.89
C ASP A 109 11.77 1.38 5.15
N ALA A 110 12.35 2.01 6.17
CA ALA A 110 12.63 1.35 7.45
C ALA A 110 11.34 0.98 8.20
N GLU A 111 10.34 1.85 8.22
CA GLU A 111 9.02 1.57 8.79
C GLU A 111 8.32 0.43 8.05
N ARG A 112 8.39 0.43 6.71
CA ARG A 112 7.86 -0.65 5.88
C ARG A 112 8.53 -1.99 6.18
N LEU A 113 9.85 -2.01 6.29
CA LEU A 113 10.63 -3.20 6.65
C LEU A 113 10.30 -3.71 8.07
N ALA A 114 10.13 -2.81 9.03
CA ALA A 114 9.75 -3.17 10.39
C ALA A 114 8.32 -3.76 10.44
N ALA A 115 7.37 -3.17 9.71
CA ALA A 115 6.02 -3.71 9.58
C ALA A 115 6.00 -5.09 8.94
N VAL A 116 6.78 -5.31 7.88
CA VAL A 116 6.96 -6.63 7.24
C VAL A 116 7.58 -7.62 8.21
N GLY A 117 8.61 -7.22 8.96
CA GLY A 117 9.25 -8.08 9.96
C GLY A 117 8.28 -8.53 11.05
N GLN A 118 7.47 -7.63 11.59
CA GLN A 118 6.44 -7.94 12.57
C GLN A 118 5.36 -8.86 11.98
N THR A 119 4.97 -8.64 10.75
CA THR A 119 4.04 -9.46 9.99
C THR A 119 4.53 -10.91 9.86
N ILE A 120 5.81 -11.10 9.47
CA ILE A 120 6.44 -12.43 9.35
C ILE A 120 6.50 -13.15 10.70
N ALA A 121 6.82 -12.45 11.78
CA ALA A 121 6.88 -13.04 13.12
C ALA A 121 5.49 -13.54 13.57
N THR A 122 4.45 -12.73 13.37
CA THR A 122 3.06 -13.10 13.70
C THR A 122 2.57 -14.26 12.84
N LEU A 123 2.86 -14.23 11.53
CA LEU A 123 2.56 -15.31 10.60
C LEU A 123 3.22 -16.63 11.02
N SER A 124 4.51 -16.58 11.38
CA SER A 124 5.26 -17.75 11.85
C SER A 124 4.62 -18.36 13.09
N HIS A 125 4.14 -17.51 14.01
CA HIS A 125 3.42 -17.96 15.19
C HIS A 125 2.09 -18.65 14.84
N HIS A 126 1.31 -18.09 13.90
CA HIS A 126 0.05 -18.70 13.43
C HIS A 126 0.29 -20.03 12.74
N ILE A 127 1.24 -20.12 11.82
CA ILE A 127 1.61 -21.36 11.15
C ILE A 127 2.03 -22.43 12.18
N LYS A 128 2.88 -22.05 13.15
CA LYS A 128 3.31 -22.97 14.22
C LYS A 128 2.11 -23.53 14.99
N ASN A 129 1.13 -22.69 15.36
CA ASN A 129 -0.06 -23.10 16.10
C ASN A 129 -0.93 -24.06 15.28
N ILE A 130 -1.14 -23.79 14.00
CA ILE A 130 -1.90 -24.67 13.10
C ILE A 130 -1.18 -26.02 12.96
N LEU A 131 0.13 -26.01 12.73
CA LEU A 131 0.92 -27.24 12.63
C LEU A 131 0.91 -28.07 13.94
N GLN A 132 0.90 -27.41 15.11
CA GLN A 132 0.72 -28.10 16.39
C GLN A 132 -0.66 -28.75 16.48
N GLY A 133 -1.72 -28.10 16.00
CA GLY A 133 -3.05 -28.68 15.91
C GLY A 133 -3.07 -29.92 15.02
N VAL A 134 -2.50 -29.84 13.81
CA VAL A 134 -2.39 -31.00 12.90
C VAL A 134 -1.63 -32.16 13.55
N ARG A 135 -0.51 -31.88 14.22
CA ARG A 135 0.25 -32.93 14.95
C ARG A 135 -0.56 -33.57 16.07
N GLY A 136 -1.30 -32.75 16.84
CA GLY A 136 -2.19 -33.25 17.90
C GLY A 136 -3.31 -34.16 17.35
N GLY A 137 -3.96 -33.73 16.27
CA GLY A 137 -4.97 -34.54 15.58
C GLY A 137 -4.41 -35.85 15.03
N SER A 138 -3.24 -35.80 14.38
CA SER A 138 -2.55 -36.99 13.87
C SER A 138 -2.15 -37.96 14.99
N TYR A 139 -1.74 -37.43 16.16
CA TYR A 139 -1.46 -38.28 17.33
C TYR A 139 -2.70 -39.01 17.81
N LEU A 140 -3.88 -38.35 17.92
CA LEU A 140 -5.14 -38.95 18.31
C LEU A 140 -5.58 -40.02 17.30
N ILE A 141 -5.43 -39.78 16.00
CA ILE A 141 -5.73 -40.78 14.97
C ILE A 141 -4.87 -42.03 15.15
N ASN A 142 -3.55 -41.86 15.32
CA ASN A 142 -2.64 -42.99 15.51
C ASN A 142 -2.93 -43.78 16.78
N LEU A 143 -3.31 -43.10 17.87
CA LEU A 143 -3.72 -43.75 19.10
C LEU A 143 -5.01 -44.53 18.91
N GLY A 144 -6.05 -43.93 18.29
CA GLY A 144 -7.32 -44.57 18.01
C GLY A 144 -7.19 -45.77 17.07
N LEU A 145 -6.29 -45.70 16.07
CA LEU A 145 -5.98 -46.86 15.21
C LEU A 145 -5.34 -48.01 15.97
N LYS A 146 -4.46 -47.71 16.95
CA LYS A 146 -3.80 -48.69 17.75
C LYS A 146 -4.77 -49.40 18.73
N ASP A 147 -5.66 -48.61 19.31
CA ASP A 147 -6.60 -49.09 20.35
C ASP A 147 -7.97 -49.47 19.75
N HIS A 148 -8.14 -49.42 18.42
CA HIS A 148 -9.40 -49.67 17.70
C HIS A 148 -10.56 -48.77 18.19
N ASP A 149 -10.22 -47.50 18.58
CA ASP A 149 -11.18 -46.51 19.06
C ASP A 149 -11.57 -45.55 17.90
N GLU A 150 -12.74 -45.84 17.31
CA GLU A 150 -13.27 -45.06 16.19
C GLU A 150 -13.60 -43.59 16.58
N GLN A 151 -14.05 -43.35 17.82
CA GLN A 151 -14.37 -42.02 18.31
C GLN A 151 -13.10 -41.15 18.41
N LEU A 152 -12.00 -41.75 18.82
CA LEU A 152 -10.72 -41.08 18.92
C LEU A 152 -10.18 -40.74 17.52
N ILE A 153 -10.36 -41.64 16.55
CA ILE A 153 -10.01 -41.40 15.14
C ILE A 153 -10.81 -40.22 14.58
N GLN A 154 -12.13 -40.21 14.76
CA GLN A 154 -13.02 -39.15 14.29
C GLN A 154 -12.69 -37.81 14.93
N ARG A 155 -12.41 -37.77 16.23
CA ARG A 155 -11.92 -36.55 16.93
C ARG A 155 -10.61 -36.05 16.34
N GLY A 156 -9.67 -36.96 16.16
CA GLY A 156 -8.36 -36.61 15.58
C GLY A 156 -8.49 -36.05 14.16
N TRP A 157 -9.32 -36.72 13.33
CA TRP A 157 -9.59 -36.27 11.97
C TRP A 157 -10.24 -34.89 11.95
N GLY A 158 -11.25 -34.60 12.73
CA GLY A 158 -11.89 -33.30 12.82
C GLY A 158 -10.92 -32.17 13.26
N ILE A 159 -9.89 -32.50 14.06
CA ILE A 159 -8.84 -31.52 14.38
C ILE A 159 -7.94 -31.25 13.16
N VAL A 160 -7.53 -32.31 12.43
CA VAL A 160 -6.69 -32.15 11.23
C VAL A 160 -7.43 -31.36 10.18
N ASP A 161 -8.67 -31.72 9.87
CA ASP A 161 -9.52 -31.09 8.86
C ASP A 161 -9.70 -29.58 9.12
N ARG A 162 -10.10 -29.21 10.34
CA ARG A 162 -10.20 -27.79 10.73
C ARG A 162 -8.89 -27.02 10.59
N ASN A 163 -7.75 -27.62 10.92
CA ASN A 163 -6.47 -26.94 10.80
C ASN A 163 -6.00 -26.85 9.34
N GLN A 164 -6.38 -27.80 8.49
CA GLN A 164 -6.15 -27.73 7.04
C GLN A 164 -6.92 -26.56 6.41
N GLY A 165 -8.21 -26.40 6.78
CA GLY A 165 -9.02 -25.25 6.36
C GLY A 165 -8.36 -23.92 6.76
N ARG A 166 -7.86 -23.81 7.99
CA ARG A 166 -7.14 -22.60 8.46
C ARG A 166 -5.88 -22.29 7.66
N ILE A 167 -5.12 -23.31 7.22
CA ILE A 167 -3.95 -23.10 6.35
C ILE A 167 -4.41 -22.55 5.02
N TYR A 168 -5.47 -23.13 4.44
CA TYR A 168 -6.02 -22.67 3.17
C TYR A 168 -6.47 -21.20 3.26
N ASP A 169 -7.25 -20.85 4.28
CA ASP A 169 -7.71 -19.47 4.50
C ASP A 169 -6.54 -18.49 4.65
N LEU A 170 -5.53 -18.86 5.45
CA LEU A 170 -4.36 -18.06 5.68
C LEU A 170 -3.58 -17.78 4.38
N VAL A 171 -3.37 -18.81 3.54
CA VAL A 171 -2.68 -18.68 2.26
C VAL A 171 -3.49 -17.81 1.30
N MET A 172 -4.80 -18.02 1.22
CA MET A 172 -5.68 -17.25 0.36
C MET A 172 -5.78 -15.78 0.81
N ASP A 173 -5.81 -15.53 2.11
CA ASP A 173 -5.78 -14.17 2.68
C ASP A 173 -4.46 -13.46 2.34
N MET A 174 -3.32 -14.15 2.48
CA MET A 174 -2.02 -13.60 2.12
C MET A 174 -1.92 -13.28 0.63
N LEU A 175 -2.37 -14.19 -0.24
CA LEU A 175 -2.37 -13.96 -1.68
C LEU A 175 -3.22 -12.75 -2.05
N SER A 176 -4.42 -12.63 -1.49
CA SER A 176 -5.32 -11.49 -1.77
C SER A 176 -4.80 -10.17 -1.23
N TYR A 177 -4.06 -10.20 -0.13
CA TYR A 177 -3.45 -8.98 0.41
C TYR A 177 -2.16 -8.59 -0.33
N SER A 178 -1.30 -9.57 -0.66
CA SER A 178 0.04 -9.34 -1.25
C SER A 178 -0.01 -8.99 -2.74
N THR A 179 -1.03 -9.45 -3.47
CA THR A 179 -1.11 -9.21 -4.91
C THR A 179 -1.78 -7.86 -5.17
N GLU A 180 -1.15 -7.00 -5.98
CA GLU A 180 -1.83 -5.89 -6.65
C GLU A 180 -2.79 -6.50 -7.68
N ARG A 181 -3.96 -6.92 -7.22
CA ARG A 181 -4.99 -7.48 -8.08
C ARG A 181 -5.79 -6.32 -8.67
N THR A 182 -5.82 -6.24 -9.98
CA THR A 182 -6.81 -5.40 -10.66
C THR A 182 -8.17 -6.10 -10.51
N PRO A 183 -9.20 -5.45 -9.90
CA PRO A 183 -10.51 -6.05 -9.78
C PRO A 183 -11.06 -6.48 -11.14
N ALA A 184 -11.67 -7.66 -11.20
CA ALA A 184 -12.33 -8.15 -12.40
C ALA A 184 -13.72 -7.49 -12.54
N TRP A 185 -13.74 -6.23 -12.95
CA TRP A 185 -14.93 -5.42 -13.04
C TRP A 185 -16.01 -6.05 -13.89
N LYS A 186 -17.20 -6.23 -13.32
CA LYS A 186 -18.37 -6.78 -14.00
C LYS A 186 -19.63 -6.17 -13.40
N ARG A 187 -20.58 -5.81 -14.26
CA ARG A 187 -21.93 -5.47 -13.81
C ARG A 187 -22.57 -6.70 -13.20
N SER A 188 -22.88 -6.67 -11.91
CA SER A 188 -23.31 -7.83 -11.15
C SER A 188 -24.42 -7.48 -10.17
N ASP A 189 -25.32 -8.43 -9.91
CA ASP A 189 -26.33 -8.31 -8.88
C ASP A 189 -25.72 -8.66 -7.51
N VAL A 190 -25.58 -7.64 -6.66
CA VAL A 190 -25.05 -7.76 -5.30
C VAL A 190 -25.95 -8.64 -4.44
N ASN A 191 -27.28 -8.64 -4.68
CA ASN A 191 -28.19 -9.51 -3.95
C ASN A 191 -27.83 -10.99 -4.14
N ALA A 192 -27.51 -11.39 -5.38
CA ALA A 192 -27.13 -12.76 -5.67
C ALA A 192 -25.83 -13.15 -4.96
N THR A 193 -24.82 -12.27 -4.99
CA THR A 193 -23.54 -12.51 -4.30
C THR A 193 -23.71 -12.65 -2.79
N VAL A 194 -24.55 -11.82 -2.17
CA VAL A 194 -24.81 -11.87 -0.72
C VAL A 194 -25.63 -13.09 -0.35
N ALA A 195 -26.63 -13.46 -1.20
CA ALA A 195 -27.40 -14.69 -1.02
C ALA A 195 -26.52 -15.93 -0.98
N GLU A 196 -25.57 -16.06 -1.94
CA GLU A 196 -24.59 -17.15 -1.96
C GLU A 196 -23.79 -17.25 -0.66
N VAL A 197 -23.34 -16.13 -0.11
CA VAL A 197 -22.61 -16.11 1.17
C VAL A 197 -23.49 -16.59 2.32
N CYS A 198 -24.74 -16.11 2.37
CA CYS A 198 -25.68 -16.53 3.43
C CYS A 198 -26.01 -18.03 3.32
N GLU A 199 -26.27 -18.53 2.10
CA GLU A 199 -26.51 -19.96 1.87
C GLU A 199 -25.29 -20.82 2.27
N LEU A 200 -24.08 -20.37 1.92
CA LEU A 200 -22.85 -21.07 2.29
C LEU A 200 -22.66 -21.16 3.81
N LEU A 201 -23.05 -20.13 4.55
CA LEU A 201 -22.86 -20.05 6.00
C LEU A 201 -24.03 -20.63 6.79
N GLN A 202 -25.19 -20.90 6.18
CA GLN A 202 -26.40 -21.42 6.86
C GLN A 202 -26.15 -22.69 7.65
N PRO A 203 -25.49 -23.77 7.12
CA PRO A 203 -25.21 -24.97 7.87
C PRO A 203 -24.36 -24.72 9.12
N ARG A 204 -23.37 -23.83 9.00
CA ARG A 204 -22.52 -23.42 10.13
C ARG A 204 -23.31 -22.64 11.18
N ALA A 205 -24.22 -21.77 10.75
CA ALA A 205 -25.08 -20.99 11.64
C ALA A 205 -26.00 -21.92 12.44
N GLU A 206 -26.60 -22.92 11.80
CA GLU A 206 -27.46 -23.93 12.43
C GLU A 206 -26.66 -24.75 13.47
N GLU A 207 -25.46 -25.22 13.12
CA GLU A 207 -24.60 -25.98 14.05
C GLU A 207 -24.21 -25.12 15.26
N ALA A 208 -23.90 -23.84 15.04
CA ALA A 208 -23.53 -22.88 16.08
C ALA A 208 -24.74 -22.31 16.83
N ARG A 209 -25.97 -22.63 16.43
CA ARG A 209 -27.24 -22.09 16.95
C ARG A 209 -27.31 -20.56 16.86
N VAL A 210 -26.85 -20.02 15.74
CA VAL A 210 -26.91 -18.59 15.38
C VAL A 210 -28.08 -18.39 14.42
N LEU A 211 -28.96 -17.44 14.72
CA LEU A 211 -29.99 -17.03 13.76
C LEU A 211 -29.33 -16.11 12.71
N LEU A 212 -29.08 -16.65 11.52
CA LEU A 212 -28.58 -15.89 10.37
C LEU A 212 -29.76 -15.47 9.49
N GLU A 213 -30.07 -14.17 9.47
CA GLU A 213 -31.15 -13.60 8.65
C GLU A 213 -30.52 -12.84 7.47
N CYS A 214 -30.99 -13.15 6.25
CA CYS A 214 -30.60 -12.46 5.03
C CYS A 214 -31.80 -11.67 4.49
N ARG A 215 -31.70 -10.33 4.48
CA ARG A 215 -32.76 -9.42 4.01
C ARG A 215 -32.33 -8.72 2.74
N LEU A 216 -32.75 -9.25 1.63
CA LEU A 216 -32.44 -8.73 0.30
C LEU A 216 -33.63 -7.96 -0.28
N PRO A 217 -33.40 -6.87 -1.02
CA PRO A 217 -34.44 -6.22 -1.81
C PRO A 217 -35.06 -7.18 -2.84
N GLU A 218 -36.34 -6.98 -3.16
CA GLU A 218 -36.99 -7.75 -4.24
C GLU A 218 -36.42 -7.41 -5.62
N THR A 219 -35.94 -6.16 -5.79
CA THR A 219 -35.31 -5.70 -7.02
C THR A 219 -33.80 -5.97 -6.99
N PRO A 220 -33.18 -6.40 -8.11
CA PRO A 220 -31.73 -6.58 -8.18
C PRO A 220 -30.98 -5.31 -7.82
N SER A 221 -29.95 -5.44 -7.01
CA SER A 221 -29.03 -4.35 -6.62
C SER A 221 -27.80 -4.40 -7.51
N GLU A 222 -27.91 -3.91 -8.75
CA GLU A 222 -26.83 -3.95 -9.72
C GLU A 222 -25.76 -2.91 -9.46
N ALA A 223 -24.50 -3.34 -9.39
CA ALA A 223 -23.33 -2.48 -9.31
C ALA A 223 -22.17 -3.02 -10.14
N ASP A 224 -21.25 -2.14 -10.53
CA ASP A 224 -19.98 -2.55 -11.10
C ASP A 224 -19.08 -3.00 -9.96
N CYS A 225 -18.64 -4.27 -9.98
CA CYS A 225 -17.77 -4.83 -8.95
C CYS A 225 -17.02 -6.07 -9.47
N ASP A 226 -16.05 -6.53 -8.71
CA ASP A 226 -15.49 -7.88 -8.80
C ASP A 226 -16.31 -8.81 -7.89
N PRO A 227 -17.20 -9.66 -8.43
CA PRO A 227 -18.09 -10.48 -7.62
C PRO A 227 -17.38 -11.42 -6.65
N GLU A 228 -16.23 -11.98 -7.07
CA GLU A 228 -15.42 -12.84 -6.21
C GLU A 228 -14.78 -12.07 -5.05
N GLY A 229 -14.32 -10.84 -5.32
CA GLY A 229 -13.81 -9.93 -4.30
C GLY A 229 -14.90 -9.57 -3.29
N ILE A 230 -16.07 -9.12 -3.76
CA ILE A 230 -17.20 -8.77 -2.89
C ILE A 230 -17.69 -9.96 -2.10
N HIS A 231 -17.87 -11.14 -2.74
CA HIS A 231 -18.22 -12.38 -2.05
C HIS A 231 -17.27 -12.64 -0.88
N ARG A 232 -15.97 -12.54 -1.10
CA ARG A 232 -14.95 -12.74 -0.07
C ARG A 232 -15.02 -11.70 1.04
N ALA A 233 -15.19 -10.42 0.70
CA ALA A 233 -15.29 -9.36 1.70
C ALA A 233 -16.51 -9.56 2.61
N VAL A 234 -17.67 -9.90 2.04
CA VAL A 234 -18.90 -10.18 2.79
C VAL A 234 -18.75 -11.44 3.64
N LEU A 235 -18.21 -12.54 3.07
CA LEU A 235 -17.96 -13.80 3.78
C LEU A 235 -17.10 -13.59 5.04
N ASN A 236 -16.03 -12.82 4.92
CA ASN A 236 -15.14 -12.51 6.04
C ASN A 236 -15.87 -11.76 7.16
N VAL A 237 -16.68 -10.75 6.81
CA VAL A 237 -17.37 -9.93 7.80
C VAL A 237 -18.51 -10.72 8.46
N VAL A 238 -19.30 -11.49 7.69
CA VAL A 238 -20.39 -12.34 8.24
C VAL A 238 -19.81 -13.42 9.15
N THR A 239 -18.70 -14.06 8.75
CA THR A 239 -18.00 -15.04 9.58
C THR A 239 -17.53 -14.42 10.91
N ASN A 240 -16.99 -13.19 10.87
CA ASN A 240 -16.60 -12.48 12.08
C ASN A 240 -17.79 -12.15 12.98
N ALA A 241 -18.91 -11.74 12.41
CA ALA A 241 -20.16 -11.48 13.14
C ALA A 241 -20.67 -12.76 13.82
N MET A 242 -20.69 -13.89 13.12
CA MET A 242 -21.07 -15.20 13.69
C MET A 242 -20.19 -15.61 14.86
N ASP A 243 -18.88 -15.41 14.72
CA ASP A 243 -17.94 -15.69 15.82
C ASP A 243 -18.14 -14.76 17.03
N ALA A 244 -18.55 -13.50 16.80
CA ALA A 244 -18.79 -12.52 17.88
C ALA A 244 -20.01 -12.87 18.73
N VAL A 245 -20.97 -13.62 18.19
CA VAL A 245 -22.19 -14.06 18.88
C VAL A 245 -22.09 -15.48 19.42
N GLU A 246 -20.97 -16.18 19.18
CA GLU A 246 -20.80 -17.59 19.62
C GLU A 246 -21.04 -17.74 21.13
N GLY A 247 -21.92 -18.70 21.51
CA GLY A 247 -22.24 -18.98 22.90
C GLY A 247 -23.33 -18.12 23.54
N ARG A 248 -23.89 -17.15 22.83
CA ARG A 248 -25.09 -16.40 23.29
C ARG A 248 -26.35 -17.24 23.10
N ALA A 249 -27.29 -17.09 24.03
CA ALA A 249 -28.59 -17.80 23.94
C ALA A 249 -29.49 -17.24 22.83
N ASP A 250 -29.31 -15.96 22.50
CA ASP A 250 -30.06 -15.18 21.51
C ASP A 250 -29.18 -14.77 20.32
N ALA A 251 -28.16 -15.59 20.00
CA ALA A 251 -27.19 -15.30 18.95
C ALA A 251 -27.86 -14.99 17.60
N ARG A 252 -27.63 -13.78 17.08
CA ARG A 252 -28.23 -13.32 15.82
C ARG A 252 -27.26 -12.51 14.99
N VAL A 253 -27.26 -12.78 13.70
CA VAL A 253 -26.57 -12.00 12.66
C VAL A 253 -27.59 -11.68 11.57
N GLU A 254 -27.72 -10.40 11.22
CA GLU A 254 -28.60 -9.92 10.16
C GLU A 254 -27.75 -9.31 9.04
N VAL A 255 -27.95 -9.78 7.81
CA VAL A 255 -27.29 -9.26 6.60
C VAL A 255 -28.33 -8.57 5.73
N ARG A 256 -28.08 -7.31 5.35
CA ARG A 256 -28.97 -6.52 4.52
C ARG A 256 -28.22 -5.92 3.35
N VAL A 257 -28.83 -5.93 2.17
CA VAL A 257 -28.37 -5.19 1.00
C VAL A 257 -29.25 -3.97 0.81
N GLY A 258 -28.67 -2.86 0.41
CA GLY A 258 -29.40 -1.65 0.07
C GLY A 258 -28.66 -0.79 -0.96
N VAL A 259 -29.42 0.12 -1.54
CA VAL A 259 -28.93 1.08 -2.54
C VAL A 259 -29.31 2.49 -2.09
N ASP A 260 -28.32 3.37 -1.99
CA ASP A 260 -28.54 4.79 -1.80
C ASP A 260 -28.33 5.51 -3.15
N LEU A 261 -29.44 5.78 -3.83
CA LEU A 261 -29.43 6.46 -5.13
C LEU A 261 -28.97 7.92 -5.01
N SER A 262 -29.12 8.54 -3.84
CA SER A 262 -28.71 9.94 -3.64
C SER A 262 -27.20 10.07 -3.50
N ALA A 263 -26.55 9.08 -2.90
CA ALA A 263 -25.12 8.98 -2.78
C ALA A 263 -24.47 8.21 -3.96
N GLY A 264 -25.28 7.50 -4.78
CA GLY A 264 -24.79 6.68 -5.88
C GLY A 264 -24.02 5.44 -5.42
N VAL A 265 -24.35 4.87 -4.25
CA VAL A 265 -23.67 3.73 -3.64
C VAL A 265 -24.60 2.55 -3.42
N VAL A 266 -24.05 1.36 -3.54
CA VAL A 266 -24.63 0.12 -3.02
C VAL A 266 -23.93 -0.20 -1.70
N PHE A 267 -24.66 -0.79 -0.75
CA PHE A 267 -24.09 -1.16 0.54
C PHE A 267 -24.61 -2.51 1.04
N VAL A 268 -23.77 -3.16 1.84
CA VAL A 268 -24.11 -4.38 2.59
C VAL A 268 -23.92 -4.07 4.08
N ASP A 269 -24.99 -4.15 4.86
CA ASP A 269 -24.96 -4.05 6.32
C ASP A 269 -24.94 -5.42 6.92
N ILE A 270 -24.01 -5.66 7.83
CA ILE A 270 -23.92 -6.88 8.66
C ILE A 270 -24.02 -6.43 10.12
N ASP A 271 -25.14 -6.77 10.75
CA ASP A 271 -25.44 -6.49 12.15
C ASP A 271 -25.33 -7.75 12.99
N ASP A 272 -24.58 -7.70 14.08
CA ASP A 272 -24.54 -8.75 15.09
C ASP A 272 -25.00 -8.23 16.45
N ASN A 273 -25.48 -9.12 17.30
CA ASN A 273 -25.80 -8.84 18.69
C ASN A 273 -24.74 -9.38 19.65
N GLY A 274 -23.48 -9.39 19.24
CA GLY A 274 -22.33 -9.88 20.01
C GLY A 274 -21.90 -8.95 21.15
N THR A 275 -20.66 -9.09 21.56
CA THR A 275 -20.09 -8.28 22.65
C THR A 275 -19.68 -6.88 22.20
N GLY A 276 -19.69 -6.60 20.89
CA GLY A 276 -19.06 -5.44 20.30
C GLY A 276 -17.52 -5.54 20.33
N VAL A 277 -16.87 -4.48 19.93
CA VAL A 277 -15.41 -4.35 19.87
C VAL A 277 -14.93 -3.46 21.01
N PRO A 278 -13.90 -3.82 21.80
CA PRO A 278 -13.30 -2.96 22.80
C PRO A 278 -12.80 -1.64 22.17
N GLU A 279 -12.97 -0.51 22.86
CA GLU A 279 -12.60 0.82 22.33
C GLU A 279 -11.12 0.93 21.97
N ASP A 280 -10.25 0.28 22.70
CA ASP A 280 -8.80 0.23 22.47
C ASP A 280 -8.41 -0.63 21.25
N GLU A 281 -9.28 -1.54 20.82
CA GLU A 281 -9.09 -2.38 19.62
C GLU A 281 -9.63 -1.73 18.33
N LEU A 282 -10.59 -0.81 18.41
CA LEU A 282 -11.20 -0.14 17.24
C LEU A 282 -10.18 0.48 16.28
N PRO A 283 -9.14 1.23 16.74
CA PRO A 283 -8.16 1.82 15.83
C PRO A 283 -7.33 0.79 15.06
N ARG A 284 -7.25 -0.45 15.58
CA ARG A 284 -6.46 -1.55 15.00
C ARG A 284 -7.30 -2.60 14.31
N LEU A 285 -8.61 -2.43 14.25
CA LEU A 285 -9.56 -3.44 13.78
C LEU A 285 -9.24 -3.94 12.36
N PHE A 286 -8.74 -3.07 11.50
CA PHE A 286 -8.34 -3.37 10.12
C PHE A 286 -6.84 -3.57 9.95
N SER A 287 -6.07 -3.61 11.04
CA SER A 287 -4.63 -3.86 10.97
C SER A 287 -4.38 -5.35 10.72
N LEU A 288 -3.31 -5.65 9.97
CA LEU A 288 -2.90 -7.03 9.70
C LEU A 288 -2.63 -7.79 11.00
N PHE A 289 -3.16 -9.01 11.08
CA PHE A 289 -3.01 -9.91 12.22
C PHE A 289 -3.60 -9.38 13.54
N ALA A 290 -4.40 -8.33 13.50
CA ALA A 290 -5.20 -7.91 14.65
C ALA A 290 -6.33 -8.92 14.86
N SER A 291 -6.26 -9.69 15.93
CA SER A 291 -7.29 -10.65 16.30
C SER A 291 -7.37 -10.78 17.82
N SER A 292 -8.53 -10.45 18.37
CA SER A 292 -8.87 -10.74 19.76
C SER A 292 -9.15 -12.23 20.01
N LYS A 293 -9.32 -13.03 18.93
CA LYS A 293 -9.69 -14.46 18.98
C LYS A 293 -8.49 -15.40 19.22
N GLY A 294 -7.28 -14.86 19.42
CA GLY A 294 -6.05 -15.63 19.65
C GLY A 294 -5.76 -16.61 18.52
N ALA A 295 -5.58 -17.91 18.85
CA ALA A 295 -5.23 -18.95 17.88
C ALA A 295 -6.37 -19.32 16.88
N ARG A 296 -7.58 -18.80 17.03
CA ARG A 296 -8.74 -19.11 16.19
C ARG A 296 -8.91 -18.20 14.98
N GLY A 297 -8.35 -16.99 14.99
CA GLY A 297 -8.46 -16.01 13.90
C GLY A 297 -7.12 -15.73 13.23
N THR A 298 -7.11 -15.61 11.89
CA THR A 298 -5.91 -15.20 11.13
C THR A 298 -5.56 -13.73 11.34
N GLY A 299 -6.56 -12.91 11.73
CA GLY A 299 -6.44 -11.45 11.82
C GLY A 299 -6.21 -10.77 10.46
N LEU A 300 -6.45 -11.48 9.35
CA LEU A 300 -6.31 -10.95 7.99
C LEU A 300 -7.66 -10.62 7.35
N GLY A 301 -8.73 -11.30 7.73
CA GLY A 301 -10.03 -11.21 7.04
C GLY A 301 -10.55 -9.78 6.92
N LEU A 302 -10.56 -8.98 8.00
CA LEU A 302 -11.03 -7.58 7.95
C LEU A 302 -10.09 -6.68 7.15
N ALA A 303 -8.77 -6.89 7.24
CA ALA A 303 -7.80 -6.15 6.44
C ALA A 303 -7.96 -6.43 4.94
N VAL A 304 -8.21 -7.69 4.57
CA VAL A 304 -8.51 -8.11 3.19
C VAL A 304 -9.84 -7.51 2.73
N SER A 305 -10.89 -7.54 3.57
CA SER A 305 -12.18 -6.94 3.23
C SER A 305 -12.05 -5.44 2.98
N ARG A 306 -11.28 -4.72 3.83
CA ARG A 306 -11.03 -3.30 3.63
C ARG A 306 -10.31 -3.04 2.31
N LYS A 307 -9.22 -3.78 2.02
CA LYS A 307 -8.50 -3.66 0.76
C LYS A 307 -9.42 -3.86 -0.44
N ILE A 308 -10.28 -4.89 -0.42
CA ILE A 308 -11.22 -5.15 -1.50
C ILE A 308 -12.19 -3.98 -1.68
N ILE A 309 -12.77 -3.46 -0.61
CA ILE A 309 -13.71 -2.34 -0.69
C ILE A 309 -13.00 -1.05 -1.12
N ASP A 310 -11.79 -0.79 -0.62
CA ASP A 310 -10.96 0.35 -1.05
C ASP A 310 -10.62 0.25 -2.56
N GLU A 311 -10.28 -0.95 -3.09
CA GLU A 311 -10.06 -1.21 -4.52
C GLU A 311 -11.33 -0.96 -5.37
N HIS A 312 -12.51 -1.03 -4.77
CA HIS A 312 -13.79 -0.67 -5.40
C HIS A 312 -14.15 0.82 -5.24
N GLY A 313 -13.25 1.65 -4.69
CA GLY A 313 -13.51 3.07 -4.41
C GLY A 313 -14.53 3.29 -3.31
N GLY A 314 -14.71 2.30 -2.45
CA GLY A 314 -15.68 2.28 -1.37
C GLY A 314 -15.06 2.49 0.02
N GLU A 315 -15.86 2.26 1.06
CA GLU A 315 -15.42 2.32 2.45
C GLU A 315 -16.12 1.28 3.32
N ILE A 316 -15.45 0.88 4.42
CA ILE A 316 -16.08 0.07 5.48
C ILE A 316 -16.27 0.96 6.72
N GLN A 317 -17.53 1.12 7.12
CA GLN A 317 -17.92 1.81 8.34
C GLN A 317 -18.27 0.82 9.44
N VAL A 318 -17.93 1.16 10.70
CA VAL A 318 -18.19 0.32 11.87
C VAL A 318 -18.94 1.15 12.90
N GLU A 319 -20.15 0.71 13.22
CA GLU A 319 -20.95 1.22 14.33
C GLU A 319 -20.84 0.23 15.49
N ASN A 320 -20.00 0.58 16.46
CA ASN A 320 -19.76 -0.27 17.61
C ASN A 320 -20.75 0.04 18.75
N ARG A 321 -21.36 -0.99 19.30
CA ARG A 321 -22.28 -0.92 20.44
C ARG A 321 -21.78 -1.86 21.55
N PRO A 322 -20.85 -1.41 22.41
CA PRO A 322 -20.24 -2.26 23.42
C PRO A 322 -21.27 -2.99 24.27
N GLY A 323 -21.22 -4.33 24.28
CA GLY A 323 -22.19 -5.18 24.99
C GLY A 323 -23.47 -5.49 24.20
N ASP A 324 -23.74 -4.80 23.09
CA ASP A 324 -24.95 -4.92 22.26
C ASP A 324 -24.64 -5.16 20.78
N GLY A 325 -23.40 -5.56 20.48
CA GLY A 325 -22.97 -5.96 19.16
C GLY A 325 -22.32 -4.87 18.32
N CYS A 326 -22.19 -5.17 17.04
CA CYS A 326 -21.54 -4.31 16.09
C CYS A 326 -22.29 -4.31 14.74
N ARG A 327 -22.25 -3.20 14.03
CA ARG A 327 -22.68 -3.12 12.63
C ARG A 327 -21.49 -2.78 11.77
N PHE A 328 -21.26 -3.59 10.73
CA PHE A 328 -20.36 -3.29 9.64
C PHE A 328 -21.15 -2.90 8.40
N ARG A 329 -20.83 -1.75 7.82
CA ARG A 329 -21.36 -1.33 6.53
C ARG A 329 -20.23 -1.33 5.50
N LEU A 330 -20.36 -2.17 4.49
CA LEU A 330 -19.51 -2.21 3.31
C LEU A 330 -20.22 -1.42 2.23
N ALA A 331 -19.67 -0.30 1.74
CA ALA A 331 -20.31 0.54 0.74
C ALA A 331 -19.35 0.87 -0.39
N TRP A 332 -19.81 0.82 -1.64
CA TRP A 332 -19.01 1.20 -2.81
C TRP A 332 -19.89 1.81 -3.91
N PRO A 333 -19.31 2.58 -4.88
CA PRO A 333 -20.05 3.20 -5.96
C PRO A 333 -20.81 2.18 -6.84
N ILE A 334 -22.02 2.53 -7.26
CA ILE A 334 -22.81 1.69 -8.19
C ILE A 334 -22.12 1.57 -9.55
N VAL A 335 -21.42 2.65 -9.97
CA VAL A 335 -20.63 2.69 -11.20
C VAL A 335 -19.16 2.87 -10.84
N ALA A 336 -18.31 1.99 -11.35
CA ALA A 336 -16.88 2.06 -11.12
C ALA A 336 -16.31 3.38 -11.66
N THR A 337 -15.61 4.12 -10.80
CA THR A 337 -14.78 5.25 -11.24
C THR A 337 -13.46 4.66 -11.72
N LEU A 338 -13.37 4.30 -13.01
CA LEU A 338 -12.09 3.90 -13.60
C LEU A 338 -11.21 5.14 -13.68
N GLU A 339 -10.18 5.26 -12.84
CA GLU A 339 -9.09 6.18 -13.12
C GLU A 339 -8.43 5.71 -14.42
N GLU A 340 -8.55 6.51 -15.48
CA GLU A 340 -7.78 6.28 -16.70
C GLU A 340 -6.29 6.27 -16.29
N PRO A 341 -5.52 5.21 -16.62
CA PRO A 341 -4.08 5.23 -16.41
C PRO A 341 -3.54 6.45 -17.14
N ALA A 342 -2.81 7.30 -16.42
CA ALA A 342 -2.18 8.49 -16.99
C ALA A 342 -1.45 8.08 -18.26
N THR A 343 -2.02 8.44 -19.42
CA THR A 343 -1.38 8.23 -20.70
C THR A 343 -0.10 9.06 -20.68
N GLU A 344 1.05 8.39 -20.53
CA GLU A 344 2.33 8.97 -20.87
C GLU A 344 2.20 9.48 -22.31
N SER A 345 2.05 10.79 -22.44
CA SER A 345 2.13 11.47 -23.72
C SER A 345 3.57 11.33 -24.24
N GLY A 346 3.81 10.23 -24.96
CA GLY A 346 5.02 10.07 -25.75
C GLY A 346 5.11 11.21 -26.77
N PRO A 347 6.32 11.71 -27.07
CA PRO A 347 6.51 12.80 -28.02
C PRO A 347 5.97 12.37 -29.39
N ALA A 348 5.13 13.23 -29.97
CA ALA A 348 4.59 13.05 -31.33
C ALA A 348 5.73 12.80 -32.35
N PRO A 349 5.57 11.85 -33.29
CA PRO A 349 6.55 11.64 -34.36
C PRO A 349 6.61 12.88 -35.25
N ALA A 350 7.82 13.40 -35.44
CA ALA A 350 8.09 14.53 -36.34
C ALA A 350 7.59 14.19 -37.75
N ALA A 351 6.73 15.06 -38.27
CA ALA A 351 6.27 14.98 -39.63
C ALA A 351 7.47 15.08 -40.60
N ALA A 352 7.66 14.08 -41.45
CA ALA A 352 8.54 14.15 -42.59
C ALA A 352 7.82 15.01 -43.66
N ASP A 353 8.43 16.13 -44.02
CA ASP A 353 8.05 16.92 -45.17
C ASP A 353 8.62 16.31 -46.48
N PRO A 354 7.93 16.51 -47.62
CA PRO A 354 8.13 15.80 -48.88
C PRO A 354 9.42 16.12 -49.66
#